data_8053621859d60c54fae3bdc062e7201b
#
_entry.id   8053621859d60c54fae3bdc062e7201b
#
_cell.length_a   1.000
_cell.length_b   1.000
_cell.length_c   1.000
_cell.angle_alpha   90.00
_cell.angle_beta   90.00
_cell.angle_gamma   90.00
#
_symmetry.space_group_name_H-M   'P 1'
#
loop_
_entity.id
_entity.type
_entity.pdbx_description
1 polymer ?
#
loop_
_entity_poly.entity_id
_entity_poly.type
_entity_poly.pdbx_seq_one_letter_code
_entity_poly.pdbx_strand_id
1 'polypeptide(L)'
;MRPGFVVAALLLLSPLAAGAQTRTPEEQTFLDIYRELVEINTTDSVGDNTKAAEAMAARLKAAGFPAADVQVLAPHPKKGNLVARLRGSGNGKPLLLLAHLDVVEARREDWSVDPFTLLEKDGYFYGRGTSDDKAMAAIFVDSLIRLKREGFTPARDLIVALTADEELGASSKYNGVRWLLANHRPLIEAGMVINEGGGGELRGGRHLVNRLQTSEKVPLSYRLEVTNAGGHSSRPTKDNAIYQLAAGLTRLSTFDFPVRMNEATRLYFERTASLHTGQVADDMRAVARIPPDAEALARLSRDTVYNAFLRTTCVATRLEGGHANNALPQMARAVVNCRILPDHPTEDVQRTLVQVVGGAPITITPMGEPFNGPSSPLDPDLLARVERITSDMWPGTIVIPTMGTGATDSRWLRAAGFPSYGVSGLFLGESRAHGRDERIGVKDLYAGRQFLLRLIKDLATAP
;
A
#
# COMPACT_ATOMS: atom_id res chain seq x y z
N MET A 1 -19.16 61.32 52.64
CA MET A 1 -18.98 60.02 52.05
C MET A 1 -19.25 60.16 50.55
N ARG A 2 -18.20 60.01 49.74
CA ARG A 2 -18.33 60.04 48.26
C ARG A 2 -18.24 58.66 47.73
N PRO A 3 -19.08 58.18 46.84
CA PRO A 3 -18.96 56.88 46.21
C PRO A 3 -17.92 56.85 45.04
N GLY A 4 -16.96 55.99 45.10
CA GLY A 4 -15.97 55.75 44.04
C GLY A 4 -16.58 54.92 42.92
N PHE A 5 -16.46 55.41 41.66
CA PHE A 5 -16.78 54.65 40.47
C PHE A 5 -15.59 53.74 40.10
N VAL A 6 -15.85 52.45 40.04
CA VAL A 6 -14.91 51.47 39.45
C VAL A 6 -15.25 51.32 37.96
N VAL A 7 -14.36 51.76 37.09
CA VAL A 7 -14.45 51.54 35.65
C VAL A 7 -13.80 50.16 35.35
N ALA A 8 -14.61 49.20 35.01
CA ALA A 8 -14.13 47.91 34.51
C ALA A 8 -13.79 48.05 33.01
N ALA A 9 -12.51 47.94 32.66
CA ALA A 9 -12.05 47.90 31.29
C ALA A 9 -12.28 46.45 30.73
N LEU A 10 -13.24 46.28 29.84
CA LEU A 10 -13.40 45.07 29.03
C LEU A 10 -12.28 45.05 27.97
N LEU A 11 -11.32 44.17 28.14
CA LEU A 11 -10.37 43.76 27.09
C LEU A 11 -11.09 42.86 26.08
N LEU A 12 -11.44 43.43 24.93
CA LEU A 12 -11.89 42.67 23.75
C LEU A 12 -10.70 41.92 23.17
N LEU A 13 -10.61 40.60 23.48
CA LEU A 13 -9.75 39.68 22.80
C LEU A 13 -10.35 39.41 21.41
N SER A 14 -9.83 40.09 20.39
CA SER A 14 -10.11 39.75 18.99
C SER A 14 -9.51 38.35 18.71
N PRO A 15 -10.27 37.42 18.12
CA PRO A 15 -9.67 36.15 17.67
C PRO A 15 -8.68 36.48 16.55
N LEU A 16 -7.42 36.13 16.75
CA LEU A 16 -6.44 36.08 15.66
C LEU A 16 -6.99 35.09 14.63
N ALA A 17 -7.48 35.62 13.51
CA ALA A 17 -7.71 34.81 12.32
C ALA A 17 -6.38 34.16 11.97
N ALA A 18 -6.32 32.82 12.04
CA ALA A 18 -5.19 32.07 11.54
C ALA A 18 -5.08 32.38 10.04
N GLY A 19 -4.14 33.29 9.70
CA GLY A 19 -3.90 33.71 8.33
C GLY A 19 -3.60 32.47 7.50
N ALA A 20 -4.34 32.26 6.41
CA ALA A 20 -4.03 31.27 5.41
C ALA A 20 -2.56 31.50 4.99
N GLN A 21 -1.71 30.52 5.24
CA GLN A 21 -0.30 30.59 4.88
C GLN A 21 -0.23 30.72 3.36
N THR A 22 0.27 31.85 2.87
CA THR A 22 0.38 32.12 1.42
C THR A 22 1.36 31.12 0.83
N ARG A 23 0.84 30.26 -0.08
CA ARG A 23 1.64 29.28 -0.82
C ARG A 23 2.58 29.98 -1.79
N THR A 24 3.76 29.40 -1.98
CA THR A 24 4.63 29.79 -3.09
C THR A 24 3.99 29.45 -4.43
N PRO A 25 4.40 30.08 -5.55
CA PRO A 25 3.90 29.72 -6.88
C PRO A 25 4.10 28.23 -7.22
N GLU A 26 5.18 27.62 -6.76
CA GLU A 26 5.45 26.19 -6.97
C GLU A 26 4.53 25.31 -6.12
N GLU A 27 4.26 25.68 -4.88
CA GLU A 27 3.29 24.99 -4.03
C GLU A 27 1.88 25.11 -4.59
N GLN A 28 1.52 26.26 -5.18
CA GLN A 28 0.22 26.43 -5.83
C GLN A 28 0.11 25.57 -7.09
N THR A 29 1.16 25.52 -7.92
CA THR A 29 1.20 24.64 -9.12
C THR A 29 1.00 23.17 -8.73
N PHE A 30 1.65 22.74 -7.67
CA PHE A 30 1.48 21.39 -7.14
C PHE A 30 0.05 21.14 -6.65
N LEU A 31 -0.50 22.08 -5.89
CA LEU A 31 -1.88 21.99 -5.39
C LEU A 31 -2.89 21.90 -6.54
N ASP A 32 -2.67 22.61 -7.64
CA ASP A 32 -3.53 22.56 -8.81
C ASP A 32 -3.48 21.20 -9.52
N ILE A 33 -2.29 20.55 -9.57
CA ILE A 33 -2.13 19.16 -10.07
C ILE A 33 -2.89 18.20 -9.15
N TYR A 34 -2.66 18.30 -7.86
CA TYR A 34 -3.25 17.42 -6.86
C TYR A 34 -4.77 17.56 -6.79
N ARG A 35 -5.29 18.78 -6.83
CA ARG A 35 -6.72 19.08 -6.87
C ARG A 35 -7.37 18.45 -8.10
N GLU A 36 -6.82 18.65 -9.28
CA GLU A 36 -7.36 18.10 -10.50
C GLU A 36 -7.44 16.57 -10.44
N LEU A 37 -6.41 15.90 -9.92
CA LEU A 37 -6.43 14.45 -9.75
C LEU A 37 -7.51 13.99 -8.76
N VAL A 38 -7.62 14.63 -7.59
CA VAL A 38 -8.61 14.25 -6.57
C VAL A 38 -10.03 14.47 -7.08
N GLU A 39 -10.29 15.56 -7.81
CA GLU A 39 -11.62 15.93 -8.30
C GLU A 39 -12.07 15.11 -9.53
N ILE A 40 -11.17 14.39 -10.21
CA ILE A 40 -11.55 13.40 -11.22
C ILE A 40 -11.93 12.09 -10.51
N ASN A 41 -13.21 11.69 -10.60
CA ASN A 41 -13.65 10.40 -10.09
C ASN A 41 -13.05 9.26 -10.92
N THR A 42 -12.31 8.38 -10.26
CA THR A 42 -11.62 7.21 -10.85
C THR A 42 -12.00 5.89 -10.16
N THR A 43 -13.18 5.84 -9.53
CA THR A 43 -13.75 4.59 -8.99
C THR A 43 -14.04 3.60 -10.11
N ASP A 44 -14.12 2.31 -9.78
CA ASP A 44 -14.39 1.27 -10.78
C ASP A 44 -15.78 1.38 -11.39
N SER A 45 -16.81 1.67 -10.58
CA SER A 45 -18.21 1.63 -10.99
C SER A 45 -18.58 2.72 -12.01
N VAL A 46 -18.17 3.96 -11.79
CA VAL A 46 -18.59 5.13 -12.59
C VAL A 46 -17.44 6.01 -13.05
N GLY A 47 -16.26 5.82 -12.48
CA GLY A 47 -15.09 6.66 -12.71
C GLY A 47 -14.44 6.48 -14.09
N ASP A 48 -13.40 7.27 -14.33
CA ASP A 48 -12.67 7.29 -15.60
C ASP A 48 -11.19 7.59 -15.37
N ASN A 49 -10.36 6.53 -15.31
CA ASN A 49 -8.91 6.66 -15.17
C ASN A 49 -8.26 7.30 -16.39
N THR A 50 -8.85 7.15 -17.58
CA THR A 50 -8.33 7.76 -18.81
C THR A 50 -8.35 9.28 -18.71
N LYS A 51 -9.42 9.87 -18.17
CA LYS A 51 -9.47 11.32 -17.92
C LYS A 51 -8.36 11.80 -17.02
N ALA A 52 -8.08 11.07 -15.94
CA ALA A 52 -6.99 11.43 -15.02
C ALA A 52 -5.61 11.32 -15.71
N ALA A 53 -5.38 10.24 -16.47
CA ALA A 53 -4.16 10.05 -17.24
C ALA A 53 -3.97 11.15 -18.31
N GLU A 54 -5.03 11.52 -19.05
CA GLU A 54 -5.02 12.57 -20.06
C GLU A 54 -4.77 13.96 -19.45
N ALA A 55 -5.37 14.27 -18.30
CA ALA A 55 -5.14 15.53 -17.58
C ALA A 55 -3.67 15.68 -17.19
N MET A 56 -3.05 14.64 -16.64
CA MET A 56 -1.63 14.65 -16.28
C MET A 56 -0.72 14.69 -17.51
N ALA A 57 -1.08 13.99 -18.59
CA ALA A 57 -0.38 14.07 -19.87
C ALA A 57 -0.41 15.50 -20.45
N ALA A 58 -1.54 16.19 -20.37
CA ALA A 58 -1.67 17.58 -20.81
C ALA A 58 -0.75 18.53 -20.03
N ARG A 59 -0.66 18.37 -18.69
CA ARG A 59 0.25 19.16 -17.85
C ARG A 59 1.72 18.94 -18.20
N LEU A 60 2.13 17.69 -18.41
CA LEU A 60 3.50 17.37 -18.84
C LEU A 60 3.82 17.96 -20.21
N LYS A 61 2.92 17.83 -21.19
CA LYS A 61 3.09 18.45 -22.51
C LYS A 61 3.18 19.97 -22.43
N ALA A 62 2.33 20.61 -21.61
CA ALA A 62 2.39 22.05 -21.36
C ALA A 62 3.70 22.49 -20.68
N ALA A 63 4.35 21.60 -19.92
CA ALA A 63 5.67 21.83 -19.34
C ALA A 63 6.83 21.58 -20.32
N GLY A 64 6.55 21.28 -21.60
CA GLY A 64 7.54 21.13 -22.67
C GLY A 64 8.08 19.70 -22.84
N PHE A 65 7.39 18.67 -22.33
CA PHE A 65 7.73 17.30 -22.67
C PHE A 65 7.33 16.97 -24.11
N PRO A 66 8.21 16.32 -24.89
CA PRO A 66 7.89 15.88 -26.24
C PRO A 66 6.68 14.92 -26.24
N ALA A 67 5.80 15.02 -27.24
CA ALA A 67 4.64 14.14 -27.34
C ALA A 67 5.01 12.65 -27.41
N ALA A 68 6.17 12.32 -27.99
CA ALA A 68 6.69 10.94 -28.04
C ALA A 68 7.06 10.37 -26.66
N ASP A 69 7.38 11.26 -25.72
CA ASP A 69 7.77 10.90 -24.34
C ASP A 69 6.60 10.95 -23.36
N VAL A 70 5.36 11.23 -23.81
CA VAL A 70 4.16 11.31 -22.98
C VAL A 70 3.02 10.57 -23.66
N GLN A 71 2.74 9.36 -23.22
CA GLN A 71 1.77 8.47 -23.85
C GLN A 71 0.66 8.08 -22.87
N VAL A 72 -0.58 8.14 -23.33
CA VAL A 72 -1.73 7.57 -22.61
C VAL A 72 -2.14 6.29 -23.35
N LEU A 73 -2.13 5.19 -22.66
CA LEU A 73 -2.34 3.83 -23.17
C LEU A 73 -3.46 3.14 -22.40
N ALA A 74 -4.43 2.56 -23.08
CA ALA A 74 -5.63 2.04 -22.42
C ALA A 74 -6.02 0.65 -22.93
N PRO A 75 -6.17 -0.36 -22.06
CA PRO A 75 -6.78 -1.64 -22.41
C PRO A 75 -8.30 -1.55 -22.59
N HIS A 76 -8.91 -0.50 -22.06
CA HIS A 76 -10.35 -0.21 -22.11
C HIS A 76 -10.53 1.31 -22.09
N PRO A 77 -11.59 1.89 -22.73
CA PRO A 77 -11.77 3.34 -22.84
C PRO A 77 -11.67 4.14 -21.55
N LYS A 78 -12.05 3.55 -20.40
CA LYS A 78 -12.00 4.19 -19.09
C LYS A 78 -10.83 3.73 -18.20
N LYS A 79 -9.94 2.88 -18.69
CA LYS A 79 -8.82 2.28 -17.92
C LYS A 79 -7.48 2.72 -18.52
N GLY A 80 -7.33 4.05 -18.69
CA GLY A 80 -6.11 4.65 -19.23
C GLY A 80 -4.98 4.70 -18.23
N ASN A 81 -3.77 4.47 -18.74
CA ASN A 81 -2.50 4.56 -18.02
C ASN A 81 -1.65 5.65 -18.69
N LEU A 82 -0.98 6.48 -17.90
CA LEU A 82 0.01 7.43 -18.39
C LEU A 82 1.39 6.83 -18.25
N VAL A 83 2.21 6.88 -19.31
CA VAL A 83 3.64 6.67 -19.24
C VAL A 83 4.34 7.91 -19.76
N ALA A 84 5.18 8.54 -18.93
CA ALA A 84 5.94 9.73 -19.30
C ALA A 84 7.42 9.54 -18.98
N ARG A 85 8.31 10.11 -19.80
CA ARG A 85 9.77 9.95 -19.69
C ARG A 85 10.50 11.29 -19.71
N LEU A 86 11.32 11.54 -18.73
CA LEU A 86 12.37 12.55 -18.76
C LEU A 86 13.68 11.85 -19.13
N ARG A 87 14.20 12.16 -20.32
CA ARG A 87 15.41 11.50 -20.84
C ARG A 87 16.65 11.94 -20.05
N GLY A 88 17.47 10.97 -19.74
CA GLY A 88 18.79 11.16 -19.13
C GLY A 88 19.90 11.26 -20.16
N SER A 89 21.10 11.60 -19.70
CA SER A 89 22.30 11.70 -20.51
C SER A 89 23.16 10.42 -20.56
N GLY A 90 22.88 9.45 -19.66
CA GLY A 90 23.68 8.24 -19.51
C GLY A 90 22.99 6.98 -20.01
N ASN A 91 23.72 5.86 -19.93
CA ASN A 91 23.26 4.53 -20.34
C ASN A 91 22.75 3.67 -19.16
N GLY A 92 22.57 4.27 -17.98
CA GLY A 92 22.05 3.59 -16.80
C GLY A 92 20.60 3.10 -17.02
N LYS A 93 20.24 1.99 -16.37
CA LYS A 93 18.85 1.52 -16.39
C LYS A 93 17.93 2.59 -15.80
N PRO A 94 16.78 2.85 -16.41
CA PRO A 94 15.85 3.88 -15.95
C PRO A 94 15.40 3.68 -14.48
N LEU A 95 14.97 4.78 -13.85
CA LEU A 95 14.21 4.78 -12.60
C LEU A 95 12.73 4.94 -12.94
N LEU A 96 11.90 3.99 -12.50
CA LEU A 96 10.45 4.05 -12.65
C LEU A 96 9.80 4.58 -11.37
N LEU A 97 8.99 5.62 -11.51
CA LEU A 97 8.14 6.20 -10.48
C LEU A 97 6.70 5.75 -10.77
N LEU A 98 6.19 4.86 -9.95
CA LEU A 98 4.88 4.23 -10.13
C LEU A 98 3.89 4.76 -9.10
N ALA A 99 2.68 5.08 -9.54
CA ALA A 99 1.54 5.40 -8.68
C ALA A 99 0.25 4.99 -9.37
N HIS A 100 -0.82 4.71 -8.62
CA HIS A 100 -2.10 4.40 -9.24
C HIS A 100 -3.06 5.59 -9.25
N LEU A 101 -3.95 5.62 -10.25
CA LEU A 101 -4.94 6.67 -10.44
C LEU A 101 -6.32 6.29 -9.90
N ASP A 102 -6.63 5.00 -9.94
CA ASP A 102 -7.90 4.49 -9.44
C ASP A 102 -8.02 4.62 -7.94
N VAL A 103 -9.24 4.59 -7.46
CA VAL A 103 -9.56 4.68 -6.03
C VAL A 103 -10.70 3.75 -5.71
N VAL A 104 -10.76 3.25 -4.47
CA VAL A 104 -11.90 2.48 -3.98
C VAL A 104 -13.18 3.31 -4.00
N GLU A 105 -14.32 2.64 -4.01
CA GLU A 105 -15.64 3.27 -4.05
C GLU A 105 -15.83 4.30 -2.93
N ALA A 106 -16.50 5.41 -3.28
CA ALA A 106 -16.86 6.47 -2.35
C ALA A 106 -18.25 7.01 -2.70
N ARG A 107 -19.24 6.63 -1.90
CA ARG A 107 -20.61 7.10 -2.06
C ARG A 107 -20.81 8.40 -1.28
N ARG A 108 -21.40 9.41 -1.92
CA ARG A 108 -21.62 10.72 -1.31
C ARG A 108 -22.36 10.65 0.02
N GLU A 109 -23.34 9.75 0.12
CA GLU A 109 -24.16 9.54 1.33
C GLU A 109 -23.39 8.99 2.53
N ASP A 110 -22.26 8.31 2.29
CA ASP A 110 -21.41 7.75 3.36
C ASP A 110 -20.39 8.77 3.90
N TRP A 111 -20.23 9.93 3.23
CA TRP A 111 -19.19 10.92 3.54
C TRP A 111 -19.77 12.19 4.15
N SER A 112 -19.04 12.79 5.09
CA SER A 112 -19.40 14.10 5.66
C SER A 112 -19.11 15.27 4.70
N VAL A 113 -18.18 15.09 3.76
CA VAL A 113 -17.80 16.03 2.70
C VAL A 113 -17.97 15.36 1.33
N ASP A 114 -17.94 16.12 0.23
CA ASP A 114 -17.92 15.52 -1.10
C ASP A 114 -16.58 14.79 -1.34
N PRO A 115 -16.58 13.46 -1.64
CA PRO A 115 -15.36 12.71 -1.83
C PRO A 115 -14.54 13.12 -3.07
N PHE A 116 -15.16 13.80 -4.04
CA PHE A 116 -14.52 14.25 -5.28
C PHE A 116 -14.44 15.78 -5.40
N THR A 117 -14.40 16.46 -4.25
CA THR A 117 -14.08 17.89 -4.14
C THR A 117 -12.98 18.05 -3.11
N LEU A 118 -11.79 18.50 -3.52
CA LEU A 118 -10.66 18.67 -2.61
C LEU A 118 -10.95 19.78 -1.61
N LEU A 119 -11.24 19.41 -0.38
CA LEU A 119 -11.51 20.34 0.72
C LEU A 119 -10.28 20.47 1.63
N GLU A 120 -9.76 21.69 1.76
CA GLU A 120 -8.77 22.01 2.79
C GLU A 120 -9.48 22.53 4.05
N LYS A 121 -9.34 21.81 5.15
CA LYS A 121 -9.97 22.13 6.41
C LYS A 121 -9.16 21.59 7.59
N ASP A 122 -9.05 22.34 8.68
CA ASP A 122 -8.42 21.94 9.95
C ASP A 122 -7.00 21.35 9.78
N GLY A 123 -6.23 21.86 8.81
CA GLY A 123 -4.86 21.40 8.51
C GLY A 123 -4.78 20.10 7.69
N TYR A 124 -5.90 19.63 7.12
CA TYR A 124 -5.98 18.45 6.25
C TYR A 124 -6.59 18.79 4.90
N PHE A 125 -6.18 18.04 3.89
CA PHE A 125 -6.91 17.88 2.64
C PHE A 125 -7.81 16.65 2.72
N TYR A 126 -9.11 16.83 2.47
CA TYR A 126 -10.13 15.78 2.44
C TYR A 126 -10.52 15.47 1.01
N GLY A 127 -10.72 14.21 0.70
CA GLY A 127 -11.19 13.70 -0.58
C GLY A 127 -10.75 12.26 -0.79
N ARG A 128 -11.42 11.51 -1.65
CA ARG A 128 -11.04 10.14 -1.99
C ARG A 128 -9.78 10.16 -2.86
N GLY A 129 -8.78 9.34 -2.48
CA GLY A 129 -7.47 9.30 -3.12
C GLY A 129 -6.50 10.37 -2.59
N THR A 130 -6.87 11.15 -1.57
CA THR A 130 -5.97 12.16 -0.99
C THR A 130 -4.73 11.55 -0.36
N SER A 131 -4.79 10.31 0.09
CA SER A 131 -3.63 9.58 0.63
C SER A 131 -3.27 8.35 -0.19
N ASP A 132 -4.24 7.77 -0.90
CA ASP A 132 -4.14 6.49 -1.60
C ASP A 132 -4.74 6.59 -3.01
N ASP A 133 -3.99 6.79 -4.09
CA ASP A 133 -2.54 7.10 -4.17
C ASP A 133 -2.31 8.37 -5.02
N LYS A 134 -3.35 9.23 -5.18
CA LYS A 134 -3.26 10.45 -6.00
C LYS A 134 -2.25 11.47 -5.43
N ALA A 135 -1.90 11.36 -4.13
CA ALA A 135 -0.83 12.15 -3.53
C ALA A 135 0.52 11.85 -4.23
N MET A 136 0.92 10.58 -4.32
CA MET A 136 2.17 10.21 -4.99
C MET A 136 2.11 10.46 -6.48
N ALA A 137 0.96 10.17 -7.13
CA ALA A 137 0.76 10.49 -8.54
C ALA A 137 1.00 11.98 -8.84
N ALA A 138 0.42 12.88 -8.02
CA ALA A 138 0.64 14.33 -8.14
C ALA A 138 2.09 14.73 -7.90
N ILE A 139 2.74 14.15 -6.88
CA ILE A 139 4.14 14.42 -6.55
C ILE A 139 5.08 14.00 -7.69
N PHE A 140 4.84 12.85 -8.31
CA PHE A 140 5.67 12.38 -9.42
C PHE A 140 5.52 13.25 -10.67
N VAL A 141 4.30 13.66 -11.01
CA VAL A 141 4.05 14.61 -12.12
C VAL A 141 4.71 15.96 -11.84
N ASP A 142 4.50 16.53 -10.65
CA ASP A 142 5.15 17.79 -10.23
C ASP A 142 6.67 17.69 -10.26
N SER A 143 7.23 16.58 -9.78
CA SER A 143 8.68 16.35 -9.78
C SER A 143 9.25 16.39 -11.19
N LEU A 144 8.63 15.69 -12.16
CA LEU A 144 9.07 15.73 -13.55
C LEU A 144 8.97 17.15 -14.15
N ILE A 145 7.87 17.86 -13.89
CA ILE A 145 7.67 19.24 -14.37
C ILE A 145 8.74 20.16 -13.80
N ARG A 146 9.04 20.06 -12.50
CA ARG A 146 10.07 20.86 -11.83
C ARG A 146 11.44 20.57 -12.39
N LEU A 147 11.82 19.28 -12.50
CA LEU A 147 13.12 18.87 -13.07
C LEU A 147 13.29 19.39 -14.50
N LYS A 148 12.25 19.33 -15.31
CA LYS A 148 12.27 19.86 -16.68
C LYS A 148 12.47 21.37 -16.70
N ARG A 149 11.74 22.12 -15.85
CA ARG A 149 11.86 23.60 -15.74
C ARG A 149 13.21 24.04 -15.21
N GLU A 150 13.81 23.29 -14.29
CA GLU A 150 15.13 23.55 -13.75
C GLU A 150 16.26 23.21 -14.74
N GLY A 151 15.95 22.62 -15.90
CA GLY A 151 16.96 22.14 -16.87
C GLY A 151 17.77 20.96 -16.34
N PHE A 152 17.25 20.22 -15.33
CA PHE A 152 17.94 19.08 -14.75
C PHE A 152 18.08 17.96 -15.77
N THR A 153 19.31 17.49 -16.01
CA THR A 153 19.61 16.36 -16.88
C THR A 153 20.00 15.16 -16.00
N PRO A 154 19.14 14.16 -15.82
CA PRO A 154 19.46 12.99 -15.03
C PRO A 154 20.53 12.11 -15.70
N ALA A 155 21.31 11.35 -14.93
CA ALA A 155 22.26 10.38 -15.46
C ALA A 155 21.59 9.14 -16.08
N ARG A 156 20.34 8.88 -15.72
CA ARG A 156 19.48 7.81 -16.26
C ARG A 156 18.09 8.36 -16.57
N ASP A 157 17.35 7.71 -17.44
CA ASP A 157 15.98 8.12 -17.70
C ASP A 157 15.11 8.02 -16.43
N LEU A 158 14.23 9.01 -16.24
CA LEU A 158 13.16 8.96 -15.25
C LEU A 158 11.85 8.66 -15.97
N ILE A 159 11.16 7.61 -15.56
CA ILE A 159 9.86 7.21 -16.10
C ILE A 159 8.82 7.42 -15.00
N VAL A 160 7.73 8.07 -15.31
CA VAL A 160 6.51 8.07 -14.48
C VAL A 160 5.49 7.17 -15.16
N ALA A 161 4.97 6.18 -14.43
CA ALA A 161 3.80 5.42 -14.84
C ALA A 161 2.68 5.66 -13.84
N LEU A 162 1.54 6.19 -14.32
CA LEU A 162 0.32 6.31 -13.53
C LEU A 162 -0.69 5.30 -14.06
N THR A 163 -1.10 4.36 -13.21
CA THR A 163 -1.81 3.16 -13.64
C THR A 163 -3.25 3.08 -13.13
N ALA A 164 -4.05 2.25 -13.78
CA ALA A 164 -5.44 1.97 -13.43
C ALA A 164 -5.57 0.59 -12.78
N ASP A 165 -6.61 0.42 -11.95
CA ASP A 165 -7.06 -0.86 -11.37
C ASP A 165 -6.04 -1.54 -10.44
N GLU A 166 -5.27 -0.77 -9.70
CA GLU A 166 -4.48 -1.28 -8.57
C GLU A 166 -5.41 -1.84 -7.49
N GLU A 167 -6.43 -1.08 -7.08
CA GLU A 167 -7.38 -1.37 -6.01
C GLU A 167 -8.22 -2.65 -6.27
N LEU A 168 -8.41 -3.01 -7.52
CA LEU A 168 -9.04 -4.27 -7.91
C LEU A 168 -8.04 -5.43 -7.95
N GLY A 169 -6.77 -5.13 -8.00
CA GLY A 169 -5.66 -6.09 -7.97
C GLY A 169 -5.82 -7.22 -8.99
N ALA A 170 -5.69 -8.47 -8.51
CA ALA A 170 -5.79 -9.65 -9.37
C ALA A 170 -7.20 -9.89 -9.94
N SER A 171 -8.25 -9.26 -9.41
CA SER A 171 -9.62 -9.43 -9.92
C SER A 171 -9.87 -8.65 -11.20
N SER A 172 -9.08 -7.62 -11.49
CA SER A 172 -9.18 -6.88 -12.75
C SER A 172 -8.31 -7.48 -13.85
N LYS A 173 -8.91 -7.70 -15.00
CA LYS A 173 -8.20 -8.00 -16.25
C LYS A 173 -7.54 -6.76 -16.89
N TYR A 174 -7.84 -5.57 -16.34
CA TYR A 174 -7.37 -4.29 -16.84
C TYR A 174 -6.34 -3.63 -15.91
N ASN A 175 -5.86 -4.34 -14.86
CA ASN A 175 -4.81 -3.80 -14.00
C ASN A 175 -3.66 -3.26 -14.85
N GLY A 176 -3.36 -1.97 -14.67
CA GLY A 176 -2.49 -1.22 -15.56
C GLY A 176 -1.07 -1.75 -15.64
N VAL A 177 -0.48 -2.11 -14.50
CA VAL A 177 0.90 -2.66 -14.46
C VAL A 177 0.96 -4.00 -15.18
N ARG A 178 0.02 -4.91 -14.91
CA ARG A 178 -0.02 -6.21 -15.62
C ARG A 178 -0.15 -6.03 -17.13
N TRP A 179 -1.02 -5.12 -17.52
CA TRP A 179 -1.27 -4.86 -18.93
C TRP A 179 -0.07 -4.18 -19.62
N LEU A 180 0.59 -3.21 -18.97
CA LEU A 180 1.81 -2.58 -19.48
C LEU A 180 2.95 -3.59 -19.59
N LEU A 181 3.14 -4.46 -18.61
CA LEU A 181 4.15 -5.53 -18.67
C LEU A 181 3.90 -6.48 -19.85
N ALA A 182 2.65 -6.82 -20.12
CA ALA A 182 2.30 -7.76 -21.18
C ALA A 182 2.39 -7.15 -22.59
N ASN A 183 2.05 -5.85 -22.76
CA ASN A 183 1.86 -5.23 -24.07
C ASN A 183 2.86 -4.10 -24.38
N HIS A 184 3.42 -3.45 -23.37
CA HIS A 184 4.25 -2.26 -23.51
C HIS A 184 5.47 -2.26 -22.58
N ARG A 185 5.99 -3.45 -22.23
CA ARG A 185 7.13 -3.61 -21.31
C ARG A 185 8.30 -2.65 -21.58
N PRO A 186 8.74 -2.42 -22.84
CA PRO A 186 9.86 -1.50 -23.10
C PRO A 186 9.63 -0.06 -22.64
N LEU A 187 8.38 0.37 -22.48
CA LEU A 187 8.06 1.73 -22.02
C LEU A 187 8.29 1.91 -20.51
N ILE A 188 8.21 0.83 -19.75
CA ILE A 188 8.35 0.82 -18.28
C ILE A 188 9.57 0.03 -17.81
N GLU A 189 10.44 -0.42 -18.72
CA GLU A 189 11.66 -1.16 -18.36
C GLU A 189 12.56 -0.30 -17.49
N ALA A 190 12.90 -0.79 -16.29
CA ALA A 190 13.63 -0.03 -15.29
C ALA A 190 14.59 -0.90 -14.48
N GLY A 191 15.64 -0.28 -13.93
CA GLY A 191 16.56 -0.91 -12.99
C GLY A 191 16.09 -0.87 -11.54
N MET A 192 15.22 0.07 -11.23
CA MET A 192 14.62 0.26 -9.91
C MET A 192 13.25 0.91 -10.06
N VAL A 193 12.34 0.57 -9.15
CA VAL A 193 10.98 1.16 -9.08
C VAL A 193 10.77 1.76 -7.70
N ILE A 194 10.29 2.99 -7.65
CA ILE A 194 9.73 3.62 -6.45
C ILE A 194 8.20 3.65 -6.62
N ASN A 195 7.51 3.10 -5.65
CA ASN A 195 6.05 2.98 -5.62
C ASN A 195 5.50 3.36 -4.25
N GLU A 196 4.20 3.31 -4.11
CA GLU A 196 3.50 3.40 -2.84
C GLU A 196 3.92 2.32 -1.84
N GLY A 197 3.40 2.39 -0.62
CA GLY A 197 3.78 1.57 0.51
C GLY A 197 4.89 2.23 1.34
N GLY A 198 5.22 1.65 2.47
CA GLY A 198 6.32 2.13 3.31
C GLY A 198 6.16 3.53 3.91
N GLY A 199 4.97 4.07 4.05
CA GLY A 199 4.74 5.43 4.57
C GLY A 199 5.29 5.70 5.97
N GLY A 200 5.30 6.97 6.38
CA GLY A 200 5.80 7.42 7.68
C GLY A 200 4.83 7.19 8.84
N GLU A 201 5.35 7.06 10.05
CA GLU A 201 4.58 6.96 11.28
C GLU A 201 4.72 8.23 12.13
N LEU A 202 3.56 8.81 12.49
CA LEU A 202 3.42 9.90 13.43
C LEU A 202 2.90 9.41 14.78
N ARG A 203 3.47 9.91 15.87
CA ARG A 203 2.91 9.70 17.20
C ARG A 203 2.98 11.00 18.00
N GLY A 204 1.81 11.49 18.40
CA GLY A 204 1.73 12.79 19.11
C GLY A 204 2.33 13.96 18.32
N GLY A 205 2.17 13.98 17.00
CA GLY A 205 2.72 15.01 16.10
C GLY A 205 4.23 14.89 15.82
N ARG A 206 4.91 13.86 16.34
CA ARG A 206 6.33 13.61 16.08
C ARG A 206 6.51 12.55 15.00
N HIS A 207 7.40 12.79 14.06
CA HIS A 207 7.86 11.80 13.09
C HIS A 207 8.70 10.75 13.80
N LEU A 208 8.27 9.49 13.79
CA LEU A 208 8.96 8.39 14.47
C LEU A 208 9.70 7.48 13.51
N VAL A 209 9.02 7.07 12.46
CA VAL A 209 9.54 6.08 11.50
C VAL A 209 9.23 6.53 10.10
N ASN A 210 10.20 6.42 9.19
CA ASN A 210 10.00 6.40 7.75
C ASN A 210 10.28 4.97 7.26
N ARG A 211 9.32 4.32 6.59
CA ARG A 211 9.45 2.92 6.19
C ARG A 211 9.95 2.81 4.76
N LEU A 212 10.84 1.82 4.53
CA LEU A 212 11.26 1.38 3.21
C LEU A 212 10.73 -0.04 2.98
N GLN A 213 9.65 -0.16 2.20
CA GLN A 213 9.03 -1.45 1.91
C GLN A 213 9.80 -2.16 0.79
N THR A 214 10.27 -3.38 1.04
CA THR A 214 11.00 -4.20 0.07
C THR A 214 10.18 -5.34 -0.50
N SER A 215 9.08 -5.67 0.16
CA SER A 215 8.22 -6.81 -0.19
C SER A 215 6.83 -6.64 0.41
N GLU A 216 5.93 -7.54 0.04
CA GLU A 216 4.56 -7.59 0.56
C GLU A 216 4.02 -9.00 0.54
N LYS A 217 3.03 -9.26 1.39
CA LYS A 217 2.35 -10.55 1.40
C LYS A 217 1.48 -10.74 0.17
N VAL A 218 1.42 -11.99 -0.30
CA VAL A 218 0.56 -12.39 -1.41
C VAL A 218 -0.78 -12.88 -0.88
N PRO A 219 -1.90 -12.19 -1.18
CA PRO A 219 -3.22 -12.67 -0.84
C PRO A 219 -3.63 -13.80 -1.80
N LEU A 220 -4.02 -14.96 -1.26
CA LEU A 220 -4.63 -16.03 -2.01
C LEU A 220 -5.71 -16.69 -1.14
N SER A 221 -6.92 -16.80 -1.67
CA SER A 221 -7.99 -17.51 -1.00
C SER A 221 -8.09 -18.94 -1.52
N TYR A 222 -8.46 -19.85 -0.62
CA TYR A 222 -8.74 -21.24 -0.96
C TYR A 222 -10.17 -21.59 -0.58
N ARG A 223 -10.87 -22.29 -1.47
CA ARG A 223 -12.15 -22.92 -1.17
C ARG A 223 -11.90 -24.33 -0.63
N LEU A 224 -12.39 -24.56 0.56
CA LEU A 224 -12.47 -25.87 1.20
C LEU A 224 -13.88 -26.43 1.00
N GLU A 225 -14.02 -27.62 0.43
CA GLU A 225 -15.32 -28.19 0.14
C GLU A 225 -15.39 -29.65 0.58
N VAL A 226 -16.47 -30.01 1.23
CA VAL A 226 -16.85 -31.40 1.56
C VAL A 226 -18.17 -31.69 0.88
N THR A 227 -18.25 -32.80 0.18
CA THR A 227 -19.50 -33.35 -0.37
C THR A 227 -19.87 -34.63 0.38
N ASN A 228 -21.18 -34.87 0.53
CA ASN A 228 -21.70 -36.02 1.25
C ASN A 228 -23.02 -36.49 0.61
N ALA A 229 -23.42 -37.74 0.82
CA ALA A 229 -24.68 -38.28 0.29
C ALA A 229 -25.92 -37.57 0.87
N GLY A 230 -25.79 -36.95 2.05
CA GLY A 230 -26.94 -36.38 2.78
C GLY A 230 -27.84 -37.45 3.40
N GLY A 231 -29.09 -37.09 3.69
CA GLY A 231 -30.07 -38.02 4.25
C GLY A 231 -31.12 -37.31 5.11
N HIS A 232 -32.00 -38.09 5.71
CA HIS A 232 -33.06 -37.56 6.59
C HIS A 232 -32.52 -37.34 8.00
N SER A 233 -32.72 -36.16 8.59
CA SER A 233 -32.16 -35.76 9.89
C SER A 233 -32.63 -36.64 11.06
N SER A 234 -33.78 -37.33 10.94
CA SER A 234 -34.24 -38.30 11.95
C SER A 234 -33.40 -39.58 12.03
N ARG A 235 -32.51 -39.80 11.06
CA ARG A 235 -31.56 -40.93 11.02
C ARG A 235 -30.13 -40.37 10.90
N PRO A 236 -29.62 -39.73 11.98
CA PRO A 236 -28.37 -39.01 11.93
C PRO A 236 -27.18 -39.97 11.79
N THR A 237 -26.22 -39.63 10.94
CA THR A 237 -24.92 -40.30 10.83
C THR A 237 -23.80 -39.38 11.32
N LYS A 238 -22.67 -39.96 11.74
CA LYS A 238 -21.48 -39.16 12.04
C LYS A 238 -20.75 -38.72 10.78
N ASP A 239 -21.00 -39.39 9.67
CA ASP A 239 -20.57 -38.96 8.33
C ASP A 239 -21.46 -37.82 7.84
N ASN A 240 -20.98 -36.58 8.02
CA ASN A 240 -21.75 -35.35 7.79
C ASN A 240 -20.81 -34.27 7.28
N ALA A 241 -21.15 -33.63 6.16
CA ALA A 241 -20.30 -32.65 5.51
C ALA A 241 -19.94 -31.46 6.41
N ILE A 242 -20.89 -30.97 7.24
CA ILE A 242 -20.63 -29.89 8.18
C ILE A 242 -19.64 -30.34 9.25
N TYR A 243 -19.78 -31.54 9.82
CA TYR A 243 -18.88 -32.03 10.86
C TYR A 243 -17.45 -32.26 10.32
N GLN A 244 -17.34 -32.78 9.11
CA GLN A 244 -16.06 -33.01 8.45
C GLN A 244 -15.32 -31.70 8.17
N LEU A 245 -16.04 -30.70 7.63
CA LEU A 245 -15.47 -29.37 7.38
C LEU A 245 -15.08 -28.68 8.70
N ALA A 246 -15.95 -28.69 9.72
CA ALA A 246 -15.69 -28.10 11.03
C ALA A 246 -14.44 -28.70 11.69
N ALA A 247 -14.26 -30.02 11.61
CA ALA A 247 -13.05 -30.68 12.11
C ALA A 247 -11.78 -30.23 11.39
N GLY A 248 -11.82 -30.03 10.07
CA GLY A 248 -10.71 -29.44 9.30
C GLY A 248 -10.41 -28.02 9.70
N LEU A 249 -11.44 -27.18 9.84
CA LEU A 249 -11.29 -25.79 10.26
C LEU A 249 -10.76 -25.67 11.71
N THR A 250 -11.17 -26.56 12.60
CA THR A 250 -10.64 -26.61 13.98
C THR A 250 -9.14 -26.90 14.00
N ARG A 251 -8.67 -27.84 13.16
CA ARG A 251 -7.23 -28.08 13.02
C ARG A 251 -6.49 -26.87 12.45
N LEU A 252 -7.07 -26.23 11.43
CA LEU A 252 -6.49 -25.01 10.85
C LEU A 252 -6.42 -23.85 11.88
N SER A 253 -7.42 -23.72 12.73
CA SER A 253 -7.48 -22.61 13.71
C SER A 253 -6.36 -22.66 14.77
N THR A 254 -5.76 -23.82 14.97
CA THR A 254 -4.67 -24.04 15.92
C THR A 254 -3.29 -24.23 15.27
N PHE A 255 -3.25 -24.18 13.93
CA PHE A 255 -2.02 -24.37 13.17
C PHE A 255 -1.33 -23.05 12.87
N ASP A 256 -0.05 -22.98 13.19
CA ASP A 256 0.85 -21.90 12.79
C ASP A 256 1.83 -22.37 11.73
N PHE A 257 1.90 -21.65 10.61
CA PHE A 257 2.95 -21.88 9.63
C PHE A 257 4.34 -21.63 10.25
N PRO A 258 5.39 -22.33 9.77
CA PRO A 258 6.75 -22.09 10.23
C PRO A 258 7.17 -20.63 10.03
N VAL A 259 7.98 -20.13 10.97
CA VAL A 259 8.58 -18.80 10.87
C VAL A 259 9.56 -18.75 9.70
N ARG A 260 9.44 -17.70 8.89
CA ARG A 260 10.38 -17.37 7.81
C ARG A 260 10.70 -15.89 7.84
N MET A 261 11.97 -15.56 7.89
CA MET A 261 12.42 -14.16 7.90
C MET A 261 13.55 -13.98 6.89
N ASN A 262 13.41 -12.97 6.04
CA ASN A 262 14.49 -12.47 5.21
C ASN A 262 15.27 -11.35 5.93
N GLU A 263 16.23 -10.75 5.26
CA GLU A 263 17.06 -9.67 5.81
C GLU A 263 16.21 -8.45 6.23
N ALA A 264 15.28 -8.02 5.38
CA ALA A 264 14.42 -6.88 5.68
C ALA A 264 13.54 -7.11 6.92
N THR A 265 13.00 -8.32 7.09
CA THR A 265 12.19 -8.68 8.27
C THR A 265 13.03 -8.71 9.54
N ARG A 266 14.29 -9.19 9.48
CA ARG A 266 15.19 -9.15 10.63
C ARG A 266 15.51 -7.72 11.04
N LEU A 267 15.86 -6.89 10.07
CA LEU A 267 16.18 -5.48 10.31
C LEU A 267 14.94 -4.69 10.78
N TYR A 268 13.74 -5.09 10.34
CA TYR A 268 12.49 -4.57 10.88
C TYR A 268 12.41 -4.78 12.40
N PHE A 269 12.61 -6.00 12.91
CA PHE A 269 12.55 -6.28 14.34
C PHE A 269 13.70 -5.60 15.08
N GLU A 270 14.92 -5.64 14.58
CA GLU A 270 16.08 -5.02 15.19
C GLU A 270 15.87 -3.51 15.38
N ARG A 271 15.44 -2.81 14.35
CA ARG A 271 15.24 -1.36 14.40
C ARG A 271 14.00 -0.97 15.20
N THR A 272 12.90 -1.72 15.06
CA THR A 272 11.66 -1.49 15.81
C THR A 272 11.90 -1.64 17.31
N ALA A 273 12.82 -2.49 17.75
CA ALA A 273 13.19 -2.64 19.15
C ALA A 273 13.58 -1.31 19.84
N SER A 274 14.13 -0.34 19.08
CA SER A 274 14.49 0.98 19.60
C SER A 274 13.28 1.87 19.97
N LEU A 275 12.09 1.54 19.44
CA LEU A 275 10.84 2.23 19.72
C LEU A 275 10.08 1.67 20.93
N HIS A 276 10.59 0.59 21.50
CA HIS A 276 10.01 -0.13 22.64
C HIS A 276 10.97 -0.19 23.82
N THR A 277 10.45 -0.56 24.97
CA THR A 277 11.23 -0.77 26.20
C THR A 277 10.86 -2.11 26.85
N GLY A 278 11.71 -2.62 27.71
CA GLY A 278 11.48 -3.87 28.46
C GLY A 278 11.42 -5.10 27.56
N GLN A 279 10.65 -6.11 27.97
CA GLN A 279 10.63 -7.43 27.35
C GLN A 279 10.35 -7.42 25.85
N VAL A 280 9.45 -6.55 25.37
CA VAL A 280 9.13 -6.47 23.92
C VAL A 280 10.36 -6.04 23.11
N ALA A 281 11.12 -5.06 23.59
CA ALA A 281 12.35 -4.62 22.92
C ALA A 281 13.42 -5.73 22.92
N ASP A 282 13.54 -6.46 24.02
CA ASP A 282 14.51 -7.55 24.15
C ASP A 282 14.11 -8.73 23.25
N ASP A 283 12.83 -9.07 23.20
CA ASP A 283 12.30 -10.12 22.32
C ASP A 283 12.52 -9.78 20.84
N MET A 284 12.30 -8.52 20.43
CA MET A 284 12.56 -8.08 19.05
C MET A 284 14.02 -8.24 18.67
N ARG A 285 14.95 -7.86 19.56
CA ARG A 285 16.40 -8.08 19.33
C ARG A 285 16.77 -9.55 19.29
N ALA A 286 16.14 -10.37 20.14
CA ALA A 286 16.40 -11.81 20.19
C ALA A 286 15.88 -12.54 18.95
N VAL A 287 14.73 -12.14 18.41
CA VAL A 287 14.15 -12.70 17.17
C VAL A 287 14.97 -12.30 15.94
N ALA A 288 15.59 -11.12 15.92
CA ALA A 288 16.44 -10.68 14.84
C ALA A 288 17.74 -11.49 14.68
N ARG A 289 18.16 -12.28 15.67
CA ARG A 289 19.38 -13.12 15.64
C ARG A 289 19.26 -14.29 14.67
N ILE A 290 20.35 -14.95 14.39
CA ILE A 290 20.45 -16.18 13.60
C ILE A 290 21.17 -17.25 14.43
N PRO A 291 20.50 -18.33 14.82
CA PRO A 291 19.04 -18.58 14.74
C PRO A 291 18.25 -17.62 15.66
N PRO A 292 16.95 -17.39 15.34
CA PRO A 292 16.10 -16.60 16.22
C PRO A 292 15.81 -17.33 17.52
N ASP A 293 15.64 -16.59 18.61
CA ASP A 293 15.28 -17.14 19.92
C ASP A 293 13.84 -17.66 19.92
N ALA A 294 13.65 -18.93 20.31
CA ALA A 294 12.35 -19.60 20.23
C ALA A 294 11.32 -19.05 21.24
N GLU A 295 11.75 -18.66 22.45
CA GLU A 295 10.83 -18.10 23.45
C GLU A 295 10.39 -16.69 23.08
N ALA A 296 11.31 -15.86 22.58
CA ALA A 296 11.00 -14.54 22.05
C ALA A 296 10.02 -14.62 20.88
N LEU A 297 10.23 -15.58 19.94
CA LEU A 297 9.28 -15.88 18.86
C LEU A 297 7.89 -16.21 19.39
N ALA A 298 7.80 -17.09 20.38
CA ALA A 298 6.53 -17.48 20.99
C ALA A 298 5.80 -16.30 21.66
N ARG A 299 6.55 -15.40 22.32
CA ARG A 299 5.96 -14.22 22.94
C ARG A 299 5.49 -13.21 21.89
N LEU A 300 6.32 -12.86 20.90
CA LEU A 300 5.97 -11.91 19.85
C LEU A 300 4.83 -12.43 18.94
N SER A 301 4.74 -13.74 18.71
CA SER A 301 3.65 -14.35 17.94
C SER A 301 2.26 -14.21 18.57
N ARG A 302 2.16 -13.77 19.83
CA ARG A 302 0.86 -13.46 20.46
C ARG A 302 0.27 -12.13 19.97
N ASP A 303 1.12 -11.25 19.49
CA ASP A 303 0.69 -10.02 18.82
C ASP A 303 0.40 -10.35 17.36
N THR A 304 -0.80 -9.96 16.88
CA THR A 304 -1.26 -10.30 15.53
C THR A 304 -0.46 -9.62 14.43
N VAL A 305 0.09 -8.44 14.70
CA VAL A 305 0.93 -7.69 13.74
C VAL A 305 2.28 -8.40 13.62
N TYR A 306 2.96 -8.65 14.74
CA TYR A 306 4.26 -9.32 14.68
C TYR A 306 4.16 -10.74 14.16
N ASN A 307 3.09 -11.47 14.51
CA ASN A 307 2.82 -12.80 13.94
C ASN A 307 2.69 -12.75 12.40
N ALA A 308 2.02 -11.72 11.88
CA ALA A 308 1.88 -11.53 10.44
C ALA A 308 3.22 -11.23 9.74
N PHE A 309 4.18 -10.60 10.41
CA PHE A 309 5.54 -10.40 9.88
C PHE A 309 6.39 -11.67 9.92
N LEU A 310 6.13 -12.56 10.87
CA LEU A 310 6.95 -13.76 11.10
C LEU A 310 6.59 -14.94 10.19
N ARG A 311 5.32 -15.04 9.73
CA ARG A 311 4.86 -16.24 9.01
C ARG A 311 3.72 -15.98 8.02
N THR A 312 3.52 -16.93 7.12
CA THR A 312 2.27 -17.05 6.36
C THR A 312 1.11 -17.25 7.33
N THR A 313 0.00 -16.56 7.09
CA THR A 313 -1.20 -16.66 7.93
C THR A 313 -2.38 -17.03 7.08
N CYS A 314 -3.24 -17.96 7.55
CA CYS A 314 -4.46 -18.37 6.88
C CYS A 314 -5.62 -18.34 7.86
N VAL A 315 -6.75 -17.76 7.47
CA VAL A 315 -7.95 -17.62 8.31
C VAL A 315 -9.22 -17.90 7.53
N ALA A 316 -10.14 -18.64 8.12
CA ALA A 316 -11.47 -18.85 7.54
C ALA A 316 -12.28 -17.54 7.60
N THR A 317 -12.82 -17.10 6.45
CA THR A 317 -13.54 -15.84 6.32
C THR A 317 -15.00 -16.01 5.90
N ARG A 318 -15.36 -17.15 5.32
CA ARG A 318 -16.74 -17.49 4.93
C ARG A 318 -17.01 -18.95 5.19
N LEU A 319 -18.28 -19.26 5.51
CA LEU A 319 -18.77 -20.62 5.77
C LEU A 319 -20.19 -20.77 5.21
N GLU A 320 -20.43 -21.88 4.50
CA GLU A 320 -21.72 -22.26 3.93
C GLU A 320 -21.96 -23.75 4.18
N GLY A 321 -23.21 -24.17 4.48
CA GLY A 321 -23.51 -25.58 4.65
C GLY A 321 -24.99 -25.86 4.94
N GLY A 322 -25.47 -26.99 4.39
CA GLY A 322 -26.88 -27.41 4.53
C GLY A 322 -27.86 -26.63 3.63
N HIS A 323 -29.05 -27.17 3.46
CA HIS A 323 -30.10 -26.58 2.63
C HIS A 323 -31.50 -26.69 3.25
N ALA A 324 -31.65 -27.49 4.29
CA ALA A 324 -32.94 -27.69 4.99
C ALA A 324 -32.73 -28.15 6.43
N ASN A 325 -33.63 -27.77 7.34
CA ASN A 325 -33.56 -28.10 8.76
C ASN A 325 -33.70 -29.60 9.05
N ASN A 326 -34.40 -30.34 8.19
CA ASN A 326 -34.67 -31.76 8.34
C ASN A 326 -33.88 -32.67 7.41
N ALA A 327 -32.81 -32.17 6.80
CA ALA A 327 -31.91 -32.92 5.92
C ALA A 327 -30.44 -32.89 6.40
N LEU A 328 -29.73 -33.99 6.25
CA LEU A 328 -28.27 -34.01 6.40
C LEU A 328 -27.66 -33.25 5.22
N PRO A 329 -26.64 -32.42 5.46
CA PRO A 329 -26.04 -31.59 4.43
C PRO A 329 -25.33 -32.41 3.36
N GLN A 330 -25.64 -32.17 2.10
CA GLN A 330 -24.95 -32.77 0.96
C GLN A 330 -23.63 -32.07 0.64
N MET A 331 -23.45 -30.86 1.16
CA MET A 331 -22.25 -30.05 0.93
C MET A 331 -22.05 -29.09 2.09
N ALA A 332 -20.79 -28.88 2.43
CA ALA A 332 -20.33 -27.77 3.26
C ALA A 332 -19.08 -27.14 2.64
N ARG A 333 -18.99 -25.81 2.68
CA ARG A 333 -17.89 -25.03 2.11
C ARG A 333 -17.36 -23.99 3.09
N ALA A 334 -16.06 -23.72 3.00
CA ALA A 334 -15.45 -22.55 3.64
C ALA A 334 -14.52 -21.84 2.65
N VAL A 335 -14.36 -20.53 2.84
CA VAL A 335 -13.28 -19.77 2.22
C VAL A 335 -12.24 -19.50 3.28
N VAL A 336 -11.00 -19.89 2.99
CA VAL A 336 -9.81 -19.61 3.80
C VAL A 336 -8.97 -18.60 3.05
N ASN A 337 -8.83 -17.39 3.60
CA ASN A 337 -7.95 -16.37 3.06
C ASN A 337 -6.56 -16.54 3.65
N CYS A 338 -5.55 -16.70 2.82
CA CYS A 338 -4.16 -16.75 3.19
C CYS A 338 -3.45 -15.44 2.80
N ARG A 339 -2.58 -14.97 3.69
CA ARG A 339 -1.60 -13.93 3.44
C ARG A 339 -0.23 -14.57 3.48
N ILE A 340 0.25 -14.93 2.30
CA ILE A 340 1.45 -15.73 2.09
C ILE A 340 2.67 -14.81 2.17
N LEU A 341 3.71 -15.23 2.90
CA LEU A 341 4.97 -14.49 2.93
C LEU A 341 5.57 -14.40 1.52
N PRO A 342 6.27 -13.30 1.18
CA PRO A 342 7.08 -13.25 -0.04
C PRO A 342 8.10 -14.40 -0.04
N ASP A 343 8.49 -14.83 -1.22
CA ASP A 343 9.43 -15.95 -1.42
C ASP A 343 8.96 -17.31 -0.85
N HIS A 344 7.67 -17.42 -0.48
CA HIS A 344 7.05 -18.69 -0.07
C HIS A 344 6.15 -19.18 -1.20
N PRO A 345 6.48 -20.30 -1.88
CA PRO A 345 5.68 -20.81 -2.99
C PRO A 345 4.24 -21.10 -2.58
N THR A 346 3.29 -20.66 -3.38
CA THR A 346 1.85 -20.85 -3.10
C THR A 346 1.46 -22.32 -3.09
N GLU A 347 2.16 -23.17 -3.86
CA GLU A 347 1.98 -24.62 -3.91
C GLU A 347 2.36 -25.28 -2.57
N ASP A 348 3.38 -24.75 -1.87
CA ASP A 348 3.80 -25.25 -0.55
C ASP A 348 2.73 -24.95 0.49
N VAL A 349 2.13 -23.76 0.40
CA VAL A 349 1.02 -23.35 1.27
C VAL A 349 -0.19 -24.24 1.04
N GLN A 350 -0.55 -24.51 -0.21
CA GLN A 350 -1.65 -25.41 -0.53
C GLN A 350 -1.39 -26.83 -0.01
N ARG A 351 -0.19 -27.37 -0.20
CA ARG A 351 0.18 -28.69 0.34
C ARG A 351 0.08 -28.73 1.87
N THR A 352 0.54 -27.69 2.53
CA THR A 352 0.42 -27.56 3.99
C THR A 352 -1.04 -27.52 4.43
N LEU A 353 -1.89 -26.76 3.76
CA LEU A 353 -3.33 -26.74 4.04
C LEU A 353 -3.96 -28.12 3.92
N VAL A 354 -3.64 -28.88 2.84
CA VAL A 354 -4.11 -30.27 2.65
C VAL A 354 -3.68 -31.15 3.82
N GLN A 355 -2.46 -31.05 4.27
CA GLN A 355 -1.95 -31.82 5.40
C GLN A 355 -2.64 -31.45 6.72
N VAL A 356 -2.80 -30.16 6.99
CA VAL A 356 -3.40 -29.63 8.24
C VAL A 356 -4.87 -30.00 8.36
N VAL A 357 -5.65 -29.83 7.30
CA VAL A 357 -7.09 -30.15 7.32
C VAL A 357 -7.35 -31.64 7.13
N GLY A 358 -6.32 -32.45 6.88
CA GLY A 358 -6.41 -33.87 6.53
C GLY A 358 -7.23 -34.73 7.50
N GLY A 359 -7.52 -35.98 7.09
CA GLY A 359 -8.38 -36.92 7.83
C GLY A 359 -9.87 -36.81 7.53
N ALA A 360 -10.29 -35.87 6.69
CA ALA A 360 -11.64 -35.76 6.10
C ALA A 360 -11.52 -35.56 4.57
N PRO A 361 -12.51 -35.94 3.78
CA PRO A 361 -12.50 -35.75 2.32
C PRO A 361 -12.75 -34.28 1.95
N ILE A 362 -11.80 -33.42 2.32
CA ILE A 362 -11.88 -31.98 2.03
C ILE A 362 -11.10 -31.68 0.75
N THR A 363 -11.80 -31.21 -0.27
CA THR A 363 -11.18 -30.70 -1.50
C THR A 363 -10.75 -29.25 -1.27
N ILE A 364 -9.49 -28.92 -1.60
CA ILE A 364 -8.94 -27.56 -1.48
C ILE A 364 -8.61 -27.04 -2.87
N THR A 365 -9.29 -25.96 -3.26
CA THR A 365 -9.13 -25.34 -4.58
C THR A 365 -8.74 -23.87 -4.40
N PRO A 366 -7.66 -23.38 -5.04
CA PRO A 366 -7.34 -21.96 -5.02
C PRO A 366 -8.44 -21.14 -5.73
N MET A 367 -8.75 -19.98 -5.18
CA MET A 367 -9.72 -19.03 -5.74
C MET A 367 -8.97 -17.86 -6.40
N GLY A 368 -8.52 -18.07 -7.60
CA GLY A 368 -7.68 -17.19 -8.38
C GLY A 368 -6.41 -17.90 -8.85
N GLU A 369 -5.64 -17.20 -9.67
CA GLU A 369 -4.37 -17.73 -10.17
C GLU A 369 -3.31 -17.70 -9.05
N PRO A 370 -2.63 -18.82 -8.76
CA PRO A 370 -1.49 -18.84 -7.87
C PRO A 370 -0.41 -17.86 -8.36
N PHE A 371 0.13 -17.09 -7.44
CA PHE A 371 1.12 -16.05 -7.76
C PHE A 371 2.23 -16.08 -6.70
N ASN A 372 3.46 -16.21 -7.14
CA ASN A 372 4.63 -16.16 -6.28
C ASN A 372 5.18 -14.72 -6.28
N GLY A 373 5.06 -14.03 -5.15
CA GLY A 373 5.53 -12.65 -4.97
C GLY A 373 6.94 -12.61 -4.38
N PRO A 374 7.99 -12.41 -5.20
CA PRO A 374 9.35 -12.30 -4.67
C PRO A 374 9.56 -10.99 -3.92
N SER A 375 10.53 -11.01 -2.99
CA SER A 375 11.08 -9.80 -2.37
C SER A 375 12.01 -9.06 -3.32
N SER A 376 12.06 -7.73 -3.25
CA SER A 376 13.22 -6.97 -3.72
C SER A 376 14.39 -7.19 -2.76
N PRO A 377 15.64 -7.28 -3.25
CA PRO A 377 16.81 -7.23 -2.37
C PRO A 377 16.77 -5.95 -1.51
N LEU A 378 17.24 -6.03 -0.29
CA LEU A 378 17.50 -4.81 0.49
C LEU A 378 18.71 -4.10 -0.11
N ASP A 379 18.46 -3.03 -0.87
CA ASP A 379 19.51 -2.25 -1.53
C ASP A 379 20.16 -1.31 -0.51
N PRO A 380 21.47 -1.51 -0.16
CA PRO A 380 22.13 -0.69 0.86
C PRO A 380 22.29 0.77 0.44
N ASP A 381 22.47 1.04 -0.85
CA ASP A 381 22.63 2.40 -1.37
C ASP A 381 21.31 3.16 -1.29
N LEU A 382 20.19 2.54 -1.71
CA LEU A 382 18.86 3.11 -1.54
C LEU A 382 18.55 3.36 -0.05
N LEU A 383 18.83 2.38 0.82
CA LEU A 383 18.59 2.51 2.26
C LEU A 383 19.37 3.70 2.84
N ALA A 384 20.67 3.81 2.53
CA ALA A 384 21.52 4.91 3.00
C ALA A 384 21.03 6.29 2.52
N ARG A 385 20.54 6.39 1.27
CA ARG A 385 19.95 7.62 0.72
C ARG A 385 18.67 8.01 1.46
N VAL A 386 17.77 7.04 1.67
CA VAL A 386 16.52 7.25 2.41
C VAL A 386 16.82 7.67 3.86
N GLU A 387 17.80 7.03 4.53
CA GLU A 387 18.23 7.40 5.89
C GLU A 387 18.78 8.83 5.95
N ARG A 388 19.67 9.18 5.04
CA ARG A 388 20.26 10.51 4.99
C ARG A 388 19.20 11.59 4.79
N ILE A 389 18.33 11.44 3.78
CA ILE A 389 17.29 12.43 3.49
C ILE A 389 16.28 12.51 4.66
N THR A 390 15.93 11.36 5.26
CA THR A 390 15.04 11.31 6.43
C THR A 390 15.64 12.05 7.62
N SER A 391 16.93 11.81 7.93
CA SER A 391 17.62 12.47 9.03
C SER A 391 17.74 13.98 8.83
N ASP A 392 18.00 14.43 7.59
CA ASP A 392 18.07 15.85 7.23
C ASP A 392 16.72 16.56 7.42
N MET A 393 15.63 15.91 7.00
CA MET A 393 14.29 16.52 7.05
C MET A 393 13.60 16.39 8.39
N TRP A 394 13.81 15.27 9.08
CA TRP A 394 13.17 14.95 10.34
C TRP A 394 14.18 14.35 11.33
N PRO A 395 14.99 15.19 11.99
CA PRO A 395 16.00 14.71 12.94
C PRO A 395 15.40 13.81 14.03
N GLY A 396 16.02 12.64 14.22
CA GLY A 396 15.56 11.64 15.18
C GLY A 396 14.51 10.63 14.64
N THR A 397 14.04 10.79 13.41
CA THR A 397 13.23 9.79 12.73
C THR A 397 14.10 8.65 12.22
N ILE A 398 13.73 7.41 12.51
CA ILE A 398 14.47 6.24 12.05
C ILE A 398 13.87 5.68 10.75
N VAL A 399 14.74 5.11 9.91
CA VAL A 399 14.27 4.36 8.72
C VAL A 399 14.19 2.89 9.07
N ILE A 400 13.05 2.26 8.79
CA ILE A 400 12.82 0.84 9.03
C ILE A 400 12.49 0.13 7.71
N PRO A 401 13.35 -0.79 7.23
CA PRO A 401 12.97 -1.71 6.17
C PRO A 401 11.79 -2.56 6.61
N THR A 402 10.84 -2.79 5.70
CA THR A 402 9.59 -3.48 6.07
C THR A 402 9.06 -4.35 4.94
N MET A 403 8.11 -5.19 5.30
CA MET A 403 7.23 -5.93 4.41
C MET A 403 5.80 -5.41 4.58
N GLY A 404 5.11 -5.13 3.50
CA GLY A 404 3.68 -4.82 3.54
C GLY A 404 2.85 -6.06 3.90
N THR A 405 1.82 -5.90 4.73
CA THR A 405 0.83 -6.97 4.97
C THR A 405 -0.33 -6.92 3.97
N GLY A 406 -0.51 -5.78 3.30
CA GLY A 406 -1.34 -5.61 2.11
C GLY A 406 -0.63 -6.09 0.84
N ALA A 407 -1.10 -5.62 -0.31
CA ALA A 407 -0.50 -5.87 -1.60
C ALA A 407 -0.61 -4.60 -2.46
N THR A 408 0.37 -4.35 -3.30
CA THR A 408 0.43 -3.24 -4.25
C THR A 408 0.78 -3.75 -5.65
N ASP A 409 0.78 -2.88 -6.64
CA ASP A 409 1.24 -3.21 -8.00
C ASP A 409 2.74 -3.58 -8.07
N SER A 410 3.52 -3.26 -7.03
CA SER A 410 4.94 -3.67 -6.93
C SER A 410 5.15 -5.18 -7.04
N ARG A 411 4.18 -6.00 -6.60
CA ARG A 411 4.25 -7.47 -6.70
C ARG A 411 4.42 -7.95 -8.15
N TRP A 412 3.70 -7.32 -9.09
CA TRP A 412 3.75 -7.69 -10.51
C TRP A 412 5.10 -7.33 -11.13
N LEU A 413 5.63 -6.16 -10.76
CA LEU A 413 6.94 -5.71 -11.21
C LEU A 413 8.05 -6.60 -10.63
N ARG A 414 8.02 -6.91 -9.32
CA ARG A 414 8.99 -7.82 -8.70
C ARG A 414 8.98 -9.20 -9.37
N ALA A 415 7.79 -9.74 -9.66
CA ALA A 415 7.67 -11.03 -10.39
C ALA A 415 8.22 -10.95 -11.82
N ALA A 416 8.16 -9.77 -12.46
CA ALA A 416 8.75 -9.52 -13.77
C ALA A 416 10.26 -9.20 -13.73
N GLY A 417 10.89 -9.22 -12.54
CA GLY A 417 12.32 -8.99 -12.34
C GLY A 417 12.73 -7.54 -12.10
N PHE A 418 11.77 -6.64 -11.77
CA PHE A 418 12.06 -5.24 -11.44
C PHE A 418 12.14 -5.05 -9.92
N PRO A 419 13.31 -4.72 -9.34
CA PRO A 419 13.38 -4.35 -7.93
C PRO A 419 12.45 -3.16 -7.64
N SER A 420 11.44 -3.37 -6.76
CA SER A 420 10.42 -2.37 -6.47
C SER A 420 10.33 -2.10 -4.98
N TYR A 421 10.38 -0.82 -4.62
CA TYR A 421 10.45 -0.35 -3.25
C TYR A 421 9.33 0.64 -2.97
N GLY A 422 8.64 0.44 -1.84
CA GLY A 422 7.67 1.40 -1.33
C GLY A 422 8.34 2.39 -0.40
N VAL A 423 8.35 3.67 -0.78
CA VAL A 423 8.83 4.76 0.06
C VAL A 423 8.21 6.07 -0.39
N SER A 424 7.56 6.78 0.51
CA SER A 424 6.84 8.01 0.15
C SER A 424 7.28 9.25 0.93
N GLY A 425 7.83 9.09 2.13
CA GLY A 425 8.03 10.23 3.04
C GLY A 425 6.72 10.92 3.44
N LEU A 426 5.57 10.30 3.16
CA LEU A 426 4.25 10.75 3.60
C LEU A 426 3.98 10.16 4.98
N PHE A 427 3.76 11.05 5.96
CA PHE A 427 3.43 10.67 7.33
C PHE A 427 1.91 10.78 7.51
N LEU A 428 1.20 9.70 7.21
CA LEU A 428 -0.24 9.73 6.98
C LEU A 428 -1.08 9.85 8.26
N GLY A 429 -0.53 9.63 9.45
CA GLY A 429 -1.28 9.74 10.70
C GLY A 429 -2.61 8.95 10.65
N GLU A 430 -3.72 9.66 10.78
CA GLU A 430 -5.07 9.13 10.58
C GLU A 430 -5.57 9.42 9.15
N SER A 431 -4.97 8.80 8.13
CA SER A 431 -5.32 9.02 6.73
C SER A 431 -6.72 8.55 6.38
N ARG A 432 -7.22 7.52 7.06
CA ARG A 432 -8.49 6.85 6.76
C ARG A 432 -8.56 6.31 5.32
N ALA A 433 -7.42 5.89 4.77
CA ALA A 433 -7.40 5.23 3.45
C ALA A 433 -8.45 4.12 3.40
N HIS A 434 -9.15 3.98 2.28
CA HIS A 434 -10.32 3.12 2.07
C HIS A 434 -11.56 3.42 2.94
N GLY A 435 -11.43 4.30 3.94
CA GLY A 435 -12.53 4.72 4.81
C GLY A 435 -13.28 5.96 4.27
N ARG A 436 -14.32 6.36 5.02
CA ARG A 436 -14.99 7.64 4.78
C ARG A 436 -14.13 8.80 5.28
N ASP A 437 -14.28 9.96 4.65
CA ASP A 437 -13.55 11.19 5.00
C ASP A 437 -12.02 10.96 4.99
N GLU A 438 -11.53 10.25 3.96
CA GLU A 438 -10.10 10.08 3.71
C GLU A 438 -9.42 11.44 3.63
N ARG A 439 -8.22 11.54 4.21
CA ARG A 439 -7.52 12.80 4.34
C ARG A 439 -6.01 12.64 4.45
N ILE A 440 -5.29 13.71 4.12
CA ILE A 440 -3.85 13.84 4.36
C ILE A 440 -3.53 15.17 5.02
N GLY A 441 -2.58 15.20 5.95
CA GLY A 441 -2.09 16.44 6.55
C GLY A 441 -1.47 17.36 5.49
N VAL A 442 -1.87 18.63 5.47
CA VAL A 442 -1.31 19.60 4.50
C VAL A 442 0.21 19.66 4.61
N LYS A 443 0.74 19.76 5.82
CA LYS A 443 2.19 19.81 6.09
C LYS A 443 2.89 18.54 5.66
N ASP A 444 2.25 17.37 5.92
CA ASP A 444 2.83 16.06 5.61
C ASP A 444 2.87 15.82 4.10
N LEU A 445 1.85 16.26 3.36
CA LEU A 445 1.84 16.21 1.90
C LEU A 445 2.99 17.03 1.29
N TYR A 446 3.16 18.29 1.73
CA TYR A 446 4.26 19.12 1.22
C TYR A 446 5.64 18.61 1.67
N ALA A 447 5.75 18.06 2.86
CA ALA A 447 6.99 17.44 3.32
C ALA A 447 7.34 16.18 2.50
N GLY A 448 6.36 15.30 2.25
CA GLY A 448 6.54 14.13 1.39
C GLY A 448 6.91 14.51 -0.05
N ARG A 449 6.28 15.58 -0.59
CA ARG A 449 6.67 16.16 -1.89
C ARG A 449 8.15 16.55 -1.94
N GLN A 450 8.67 17.18 -0.90
CA GLN A 450 10.08 17.56 -0.83
C GLN A 450 10.99 16.34 -0.66
N PHE A 451 10.59 15.38 0.17
CA PHE A 451 11.31 14.14 0.38
C PHE A 451 11.49 13.36 -0.94
N LEU A 452 10.38 13.11 -1.65
CA LEU A 452 10.40 12.36 -2.91
C LEU A 452 11.20 13.09 -3.99
N LEU A 453 11.05 14.41 -4.14
CA LEU A 453 11.87 15.16 -5.09
C LEU A 453 13.38 15.05 -4.79
N ARG A 454 13.77 15.13 -3.50
CA ARG A 454 15.18 14.96 -3.11
C ARG A 454 15.66 13.54 -3.42
N LEU A 455 14.85 12.52 -3.11
CA LEU A 455 15.18 11.12 -3.38
C LEU A 455 15.29 10.86 -4.88
N ILE A 456 14.36 11.35 -5.69
CA ILE A 456 14.38 11.21 -7.15
C ILE A 456 15.64 11.86 -7.73
N LYS A 457 15.98 13.10 -7.34
CA LYS A 457 17.21 13.78 -7.78
C LYS A 457 18.45 12.97 -7.42
N ASP A 458 18.50 12.47 -6.20
CA ASP A 458 19.64 11.72 -5.70
C ASP A 458 19.84 10.38 -6.42
N LEU A 459 18.76 9.65 -6.66
CA LEU A 459 18.77 8.40 -7.45
C LEU A 459 19.05 8.64 -8.94
N ALA A 460 18.64 9.78 -9.47
CA ALA A 460 18.82 10.15 -10.85
C ALA A 460 20.24 10.62 -11.19
N THR A 461 21.02 11.06 -10.21
CA THR A 461 22.43 11.47 -10.41
C THR A 461 23.41 10.30 -10.36
N ALA A 462 23.00 9.15 -9.81
CA ALA A 462 23.80 7.93 -9.82
C ALA A 462 23.74 7.25 -11.20
N PRO A 463 24.86 6.76 -11.74
CA PRO A 463 24.91 6.07 -13.03
C PRO A 463 24.18 4.72 -13.06
#